data_f859099816510e98fbe345c6f73bc0d2
#
_entry.id   f859099816510e98fbe345c6f73bc0d2
#
_cell.length_a   1.000
_cell.length_b   1.000
_cell.length_c   1.000
_cell.angle_alpha   90.00
_cell.angle_beta   90.00
_cell.angle_gamma   90.00
#
_symmetry.space_group_name_H-M   'P 1'
#
loop_
_entity.id
_entity.type
_entity.pdbx_description
1 polymer ?
#
loop_
_entity_poly.entity_id
_entity_poly.type
_entity_poly.pdbx_seq_one_letter_code
_entity_poly.pdbx_strand_id
1 'polypeptide(L)'
;MLDYTVGGPEAKNAEANGLVDADWYKPKVDRELMKQFMARNNGLAALHVASWFAALGIFGYLAHLSWGSWWAVPAFAVYGVLYGSMSDSRWHATGHRTAFRTKWMNDVIYYIASFMVFREPETWRWSHARHHSDTIIVGRDAEIAFKRNVPFYKYLLELVSFGAFPAELKQWMQNAFGKMTDNQKDFQPAETYRISKWASRVYLSILIATVFVSWQIKSFEPLMFIGLPSIYGHWFVVV
;
A
#
# COMPACT_ATOMS: atom_id res chain seq x y z
N MET A 1 8.35 15.88 -23.09
CA MET A 1 7.51 15.23 -22.04
C MET A 1 8.45 14.80 -20.93
N LEU A 2 8.15 15.08 -19.66
CA LEU A 2 9.02 14.69 -18.54
C LEU A 2 9.12 13.16 -18.47
N ASP A 3 10.34 12.65 -18.23
CA ASP A 3 10.58 11.24 -18.01
C ASP A 3 10.49 10.92 -16.51
N TYR A 4 9.45 10.16 -16.14
CA TYR A 4 9.18 9.76 -14.74
C TYR A 4 9.89 8.46 -14.34
N THR A 5 10.77 7.94 -15.18
CA THR A 5 11.59 6.75 -14.85
C THR A 5 12.52 7.06 -13.68
N VAL A 6 12.41 6.29 -12.61
CA VAL A 6 13.28 6.43 -11.43
C VAL A 6 14.74 6.17 -11.85
N GLY A 7 15.66 7.04 -11.43
CA GLY A 7 17.06 7.01 -11.87
C GLY A 7 17.29 7.47 -13.32
N GLY A 8 16.23 7.95 -14.00
CA GLY A 8 16.28 8.43 -15.38
C GLY A 8 16.91 9.81 -15.55
N PRO A 9 16.77 10.42 -16.75
CA PRO A 9 17.37 11.73 -17.04
C PRO A 9 16.96 12.84 -16.09
N GLU A 10 15.68 12.85 -15.66
CA GLU A 10 15.16 13.90 -14.76
C GLU A 10 15.74 13.78 -13.34
N ALA A 11 16.12 12.59 -12.89
CA ALA A 11 16.86 12.43 -11.63
C ALA A 11 18.20 13.14 -11.68
N LYS A 12 18.95 12.99 -12.78
CA LYS A 12 20.23 13.66 -13.00
C LYS A 12 20.08 15.18 -13.08
N ASN A 13 19.00 15.65 -13.73
CA ASN A 13 18.65 17.06 -13.78
C ASN A 13 18.37 17.61 -12.37
N ALA A 14 17.64 16.87 -11.55
CA ALA A 14 17.34 17.25 -10.16
C ALA A 14 18.61 17.37 -9.32
N GLU A 15 19.55 16.42 -9.45
CA GLU A 15 20.86 16.45 -8.80
C GLU A 15 21.69 17.67 -9.25
N ALA A 16 21.78 17.90 -10.56
CA ALA A 16 22.54 19.03 -11.12
C ALA A 16 21.97 20.39 -10.68
N ASN A 17 20.67 20.48 -10.38
CA ASN A 17 20.02 21.71 -9.91
C ASN A 17 19.94 21.81 -8.38
N GLY A 18 20.59 20.90 -7.62
CA GLY A 18 20.62 20.94 -6.16
C GLY A 18 19.27 20.70 -5.47
N LEU A 19 18.32 20.02 -6.14
CA LEU A 19 17.03 19.67 -5.57
C LEU A 19 17.12 18.45 -4.64
N VAL A 20 18.16 17.64 -4.80
CA VAL A 20 18.46 16.49 -3.95
C VAL A 20 19.22 16.99 -2.74
N ASP A 21 18.88 16.48 -1.57
CA ASP A 21 19.46 16.90 -0.28
C ASP A 21 19.25 18.39 0.06
N ALA A 22 18.18 18.99 -0.49
CA ALA A 22 17.82 20.36 -0.16
C ALA A 22 17.51 20.51 1.34
N ASP A 23 17.96 21.62 1.93
CA ASP A 23 17.67 21.95 3.33
C ASP A 23 16.18 22.24 3.51
N TRP A 24 15.49 21.34 4.20
CA TRP A 24 14.09 21.52 4.52
C TRP A 24 13.91 22.56 5.65
N TYR A 25 12.91 23.42 5.50
CA TYR A 25 12.51 24.30 6.58
C TYR A 25 12.09 23.49 7.80
N LYS A 26 12.78 23.72 8.95
CA LYS A 26 12.50 23.07 10.23
C LYS A 26 11.89 24.11 11.17
N PRO A 27 10.56 24.08 11.42
CA PRO A 27 9.95 25.01 12.39
C PRO A 27 10.50 24.73 13.79
N LYS A 28 10.69 25.81 14.55
CA LYS A 28 11.06 25.70 15.97
C LYS A 28 9.81 25.30 16.75
N VAL A 29 9.75 24.06 17.20
CA VAL A 29 8.69 23.53 18.07
C VAL A 29 9.29 23.22 19.43
N ASP A 30 8.56 23.52 20.50
CA ASP A 30 8.98 23.18 21.86
C ASP A 30 9.22 21.68 21.99
N ARG A 31 10.33 21.30 22.61
CA ARG A 31 10.79 19.90 22.66
C ARG A 31 9.87 19.02 23.51
N GLU A 32 9.34 19.54 24.62
CA GLU A 32 8.46 18.75 25.48
C GLU A 32 7.08 18.58 24.85
N LEU A 33 6.58 19.61 24.16
CA LEU A 33 5.36 19.55 23.38
C LEU A 33 5.49 18.54 22.22
N MET A 34 6.63 18.54 21.53
CA MET A 34 6.91 17.56 20.48
C MET A 34 6.92 16.11 21.03
N LYS A 35 7.53 15.88 22.19
CA LYS A 35 7.52 14.59 22.87
C LYS A 35 6.09 14.10 23.18
N GLN A 36 5.22 15.01 23.63
CA GLN A 36 3.82 14.68 23.91
C GLN A 36 3.07 14.26 22.64
N PHE A 37 3.22 15.00 21.53
CA PHE A 37 2.61 14.68 20.25
C PHE A 37 3.14 13.38 19.64
N MET A 38 4.40 13.04 19.88
CA MET A 38 5.01 11.80 19.41
C MET A 38 4.78 10.60 20.33
N ALA A 39 4.06 10.76 21.45
CA ALA A 39 3.80 9.68 22.40
C ALA A 39 2.89 8.62 21.76
N ARG A 40 3.30 7.37 21.84
CA ARG A 40 2.59 6.21 21.28
C ARG A 40 2.04 5.33 22.41
N ASN A 41 0.82 4.82 22.21
CA ASN A 41 0.14 3.95 23.17
C ASN A 41 -0.30 2.66 22.51
N ASN A 42 0.23 1.52 22.96
CA ASN A 42 -0.12 0.21 22.39
C ASN A 42 -1.59 -0.16 22.62
N GLY A 43 -2.18 0.19 23.78
CA GLY A 43 -3.57 -0.14 24.09
C GLY A 43 -4.54 0.56 23.16
N LEU A 44 -4.35 1.88 22.97
CA LEU A 44 -5.19 2.66 22.05
C LEU A 44 -5.02 2.18 20.59
N ALA A 45 -3.77 1.96 20.16
CA ALA A 45 -3.50 1.45 18.81
C ALA A 45 -4.11 0.05 18.60
N ALA A 46 -4.01 -0.84 19.59
CA ALA A 46 -4.63 -2.16 19.56
C ALA A 46 -6.16 -2.08 19.48
N LEU A 47 -6.78 -1.16 20.23
CA LEU A 47 -8.23 -0.94 20.17
C LEU A 47 -8.66 -0.49 18.76
N HIS A 48 -7.95 0.45 18.13
CA HIS A 48 -8.22 0.90 16.76
C HIS A 48 -8.07 -0.24 15.74
N VAL A 49 -7.05 -1.07 15.88
CA VAL A 49 -6.86 -2.22 14.98
C VAL A 49 -7.92 -3.29 15.22
N ALA A 50 -8.25 -3.59 16.48
CA ALA A 50 -9.30 -4.55 16.83
C ALA A 50 -10.68 -4.08 16.33
N SER A 51 -11.02 -2.80 16.47
CA SER A 51 -12.29 -2.26 15.96
C SER A 51 -12.35 -2.32 14.43
N TRP A 52 -11.24 -2.10 13.74
CA TRP A 52 -11.16 -2.27 12.29
C TRP A 52 -11.40 -3.71 11.86
N PHE A 53 -10.72 -4.68 12.48
CA PHE A 53 -10.95 -6.11 12.18
C PHE A 53 -12.35 -6.58 12.57
N ALA A 54 -12.91 -6.06 13.66
CA ALA A 54 -14.29 -6.34 14.03
C ALA A 54 -15.28 -5.82 12.98
N ALA A 55 -15.07 -4.59 12.48
CA ALA A 55 -15.87 -4.04 11.40
C ALA A 55 -15.74 -4.88 10.12
N LEU A 56 -14.52 -5.26 9.73
CA LEU A 56 -14.28 -6.18 8.60
C LEU A 56 -15.01 -7.50 8.77
N GLY A 57 -14.97 -8.10 9.97
CA GLY A 57 -15.69 -9.35 10.27
C GLY A 57 -17.20 -9.20 10.17
N ILE A 58 -17.76 -8.13 10.75
CA ILE A 58 -19.19 -7.85 10.71
C ILE A 58 -19.67 -7.64 9.27
N PHE A 59 -19.03 -6.71 8.55
CA PHE A 59 -19.46 -6.41 7.17
C PHE A 59 -19.11 -7.52 6.20
N GLY A 60 -18.03 -8.28 6.45
CA GLY A 60 -17.74 -9.51 5.72
C GLY A 60 -18.84 -10.56 5.92
N TYR A 61 -19.28 -10.77 7.14
CA TYR A 61 -20.39 -11.69 7.41
C TYR A 61 -21.72 -11.24 6.76
N LEU A 62 -22.02 -9.95 6.83
CA LEU A 62 -23.20 -9.39 6.15
C LEU A 62 -23.11 -9.54 4.62
N ALA A 63 -21.93 -9.34 4.06
CA ALA A 63 -21.68 -9.54 2.63
C ALA A 63 -21.85 -11.02 2.24
N HIS A 64 -21.38 -11.95 3.05
CA HIS A 64 -21.60 -13.39 2.86
C HIS A 64 -23.10 -13.74 2.89
N LEU A 65 -23.85 -13.31 3.91
CA LEU A 65 -25.28 -13.57 4.01
C LEU A 65 -26.10 -12.99 2.85
N SER A 66 -25.62 -11.92 2.23
CA SER A 66 -26.29 -11.26 1.10
C SER A 66 -25.85 -11.82 -0.25
N TRP A 67 -24.88 -12.76 -0.30
CA TRP A 67 -24.37 -13.34 -1.53
C TRP A 67 -25.48 -13.94 -2.40
N GLY A 68 -25.44 -13.66 -3.69
CA GLY A 68 -26.49 -14.09 -4.63
C GLY A 68 -27.74 -13.17 -4.65
N SER A 69 -27.79 -12.12 -3.83
CA SER A 69 -28.84 -11.11 -3.85
C SER A 69 -28.32 -9.73 -4.23
N TRP A 70 -29.20 -8.79 -4.56
CA TRP A 70 -28.81 -7.40 -4.82
C TRP A 70 -28.21 -6.67 -3.61
N TRP A 71 -28.49 -7.14 -2.39
CA TRP A 71 -27.90 -6.62 -1.16
C TRP A 71 -26.40 -6.91 -1.05
N ALA A 72 -25.88 -7.84 -1.81
CA ALA A 72 -24.45 -8.09 -1.90
C ALA A 72 -23.68 -6.83 -2.38
N VAL A 73 -24.27 -6.05 -3.29
CA VAL A 73 -23.60 -4.86 -3.84
C VAL A 73 -23.24 -3.84 -2.76
N PRO A 74 -24.20 -3.28 -1.98
CA PRO A 74 -23.85 -2.35 -0.91
C PRO A 74 -23.03 -3.00 0.21
N ALA A 75 -23.25 -4.27 0.53
CA ALA A 75 -22.50 -4.97 1.58
C ALA A 75 -21.00 -5.10 1.19
N PHE A 76 -20.72 -5.54 -0.04
CA PHE A 76 -19.33 -5.60 -0.55
C PHE A 76 -18.73 -4.22 -0.79
N ALA A 77 -19.51 -3.20 -1.12
CA ALA A 77 -19.00 -1.83 -1.22
C ALA A 77 -18.45 -1.36 0.15
N VAL A 78 -19.20 -1.56 1.24
CA VAL A 78 -18.72 -1.23 2.60
C VAL A 78 -17.53 -2.10 3.00
N TYR A 79 -17.61 -3.42 2.79
CA TYR A 79 -16.49 -4.33 3.06
C TYR A 79 -15.22 -3.92 2.31
N GLY A 80 -15.35 -3.58 1.03
CA GLY A 80 -14.23 -3.15 0.18
C GLY A 80 -13.56 -1.89 0.72
N VAL A 81 -14.32 -0.88 1.14
CA VAL A 81 -13.77 0.35 1.75
C VAL A 81 -13.01 0.03 3.05
N LEU A 82 -13.59 -0.83 3.90
CA LEU A 82 -12.91 -1.28 5.12
C LEU A 82 -11.65 -2.09 4.82
N TYR A 83 -11.68 -2.89 3.77
CA TYR A 83 -10.53 -3.71 3.34
C TYR A 83 -9.47 -2.86 2.64
N GLY A 84 -9.80 -2.12 1.60
CA GLY A 84 -8.85 -1.34 0.79
C GLY A 84 -8.46 -0.01 1.44
N SER A 85 -9.39 0.92 1.51
CA SER A 85 -9.08 2.30 1.94
C SER A 85 -8.67 2.41 3.40
N MET A 86 -9.32 1.67 4.31
CA MET A 86 -8.92 1.73 5.71
C MET A 86 -7.61 0.99 6.00
N SER A 87 -7.26 -0.05 5.24
CA SER A 87 -5.95 -0.69 5.38
C SER A 87 -4.82 0.18 4.88
N ASP A 88 -5.03 1.05 3.89
CA ASP A 88 -4.02 2.01 3.44
C ASP A 88 -3.59 2.97 4.56
N SER A 89 -4.55 3.50 5.30
CA SER A 89 -4.27 4.32 6.48
C SER A 89 -3.44 3.55 7.54
N ARG A 90 -3.72 2.25 7.76
CA ARG A 90 -2.95 1.40 8.69
C ARG A 90 -1.58 1.07 8.12
N TRP A 91 -1.50 0.77 6.83
CA TRP A 91 -0.25 0.58 6.11
C TRP A 91 0.67 1.78 6.31
N HIS A 92 0.19 3.00 6.06
CA HIS A 92 0.95 4.24 6.19
C HIS A 92 1.46 4.45 7.62
N ALA A 93 0.55 4.45 8.62
CA ALA A 93 0.90 4.70 10.01
C ALA A 93 1.85 3.63 10.60
N THR A 94 1.65 2.35 10.24
CA THR A 94 2.49 1.26 10.74
C THR A 94 3.79 1.11 9.96
N GLY A 95 3.82 1.49 8.68
CA GLY A 95 5.04 1.61 7.88
C GLY A 95 6.03 2.59 8.49
N HIS A 96 5.55 3.75 8.95
CA HIS A 96 6.32 4.72 9.72
C HIS A 96 6.58 4.30 11.17
N ARG A 97 6.01 3.19 11.62
CA ARG A 97 6.08 2.72 13.02
C ARG A 97 5.57 3.78 14.01
N THR A 98 4.57 4.56 13.64
CA THR A 98 3.98 5.63 14.47
C THR A 98 2.73 5.18 15.23
N ALA A 99 2.09 4.07 14.83
CA ALA A 99 0.87 3.58 15.47
C ALA A 99 1.14 2.94 16.85
N PHE A 100 2.03 1.95 16.92
CA PHE A 100 2.35 1.25 18.16
C PHE A 100 3.70 1.68 18.70
N ARG A 101 3.83 1.68 20.04
CA ARG A 101 5.12 1.85 20.72
C ARG A 101 6.03 0.64 20.43
N THR A 102 5.47 -0.57 20.39
CA THR A 102 6.18 -1.82 20.17
C THR A 102 6.40 -2.06 18.68
N LYS A 103 7.66 -2.23 18.26
CA LYS A 103 8.04 -2.31 16.84
C LYS A 103 7.36 -3.45 16.09
N TRP A 104 7.41 -4.70 16.63
CA TRP A 104 6.85 -5.85 15.95
C TRP A 104 5.33 -5.75 15.71
N MET A 105 4.58 -5.05 16.59
CA MET A 105 3.15 -4.82 16.39
C MET A 105 2.88 -3.95 15.15
N ASN A 106 3.70 -2.92 14.93
CA ASN A 106 3.65 -2.16 13.67
C ASN A 106 3.95 -3.06 12.48
N ASP A 107 5.03 -3.86 12.56
CA ASP A 107 5.46 -4.68 11.43
C ASP A 107 4.39 -5.73 11.05
N VAL A 108 3.75 -6.39 12.02
CA VAL A 108 2.66 -7.35 11.75
C VAL A 108 1.49 -6.67 11.03
N ILE A 109 1.00 -5.54 11.54
CA ILE A 109 -0.12 -4.83 10.92
C ILE A 109 0.28 -4.26 9.55
N TYR A 110 1.51 -3.78 9.43
CA TYR A 110 2.07 -3.30 8.17
C TYR A 110 2.02 -4.37 7.07
N TYR A 111 2.47 -5.59 7.35
CA TYR A 111 2.46 -6.68 6.37
C TYR A 111 1.04 -7.12 6.00
N ILE A 112 0.13 -7.21 6.97
CA ILE A 112 -1.28 -7.50 6.70
C ILE A 112 -1.89 -6.41 5.81
N ALA A 113 -1.73 -5.16 6.20
CA ALA A 113 -2.25 -4.03 5.44
C ALA A 113 -1.62 -3.90 4.04
N SER A 114 -0.31 -4.18 3.90
CA SER A 114 0.38 -4.21 2.61
C SER A 114 -0.25 -5.22 1.64
N PHE A 115 -0.58 -6.43 2.13
CA PHE A 115 -1.32 -7.41 1.34
C PHE A 115 -2.69 -6.88 0.91
N MET A 116 -3.42 -6.26 1.82
CA MET A 116 -4.77 -5.76 1.59
C MET A 116 -4.82 -4.58 0.61
N VAL A 117 -3.78 -3.74 0.55
CA VAL A 117 -3.67 -2.66 -0.44
C VAL A 117 -2.85 -3.05 -1.67
N PHE A 118 -2.49 -4.33 -1.79
CA PHE A 118 -1.75 -4.89 -2.92
C PHE A 118 -0.37 -4.26 -3.13
N ARG A 119 0.37 -4.01 -2.04
CA ARG A 119 1.73 -3.45 -2.06
C ARG A 119 2.75 -4.46 -1.55
N GLU A 120 3.87 -4.60 -2.24
CA GLU A 120 4.99 -5.39 -1.70
C GLU A 120 5.64 -4.62 -0.55
N PRO A 121 5.68 -5.19 0.70
CA PRO A 121 5.93 -4.40 1.90
C PRO A 121 7.31 -3.73 1.95
N GLU A 122 8.39 -4.41 1.54
CA GLU A 122 9.73 -3.82 1.62
C GLU A 122 9.97 -2.83 0.49
N THR A 123 9.55 -3.13 -0.73
CA THR A 123 9.64 -2.18 -1.85
C THR A 123 8.94 -0.88 -1.51
N TRP A 124 7.68 -0.98 -1.03
CA TRP A 124 6.90 0.21 -0.70
C TRP A 124 7.41 0.95 0.54
N ARG A 125 8.01 0.26 1.51
CA ARG A 125 8.66 0.90 2.67
C ARG A 125 9.80 1.81 2.24
N TRP A 126 10.65 1.35 1.32
CA TRP A 126 11.80 2.11 0.85
C TRP A 126 11.42 3.17 -0.20
N SER A 127 10.46 2.86 -1.08
CA SER A 127 9.86 3.85 -1.99
C SER A 127 9.25 5.00 -1.19
N HIS A 128 8.46 4.69 -0.16
CA HIS A 128 7.81 5.68 0.67
C HIS A 128 8.78 6.50 1.53
N ALA A 129 9.86 5.90 2.02
CA ALA A 129 10.94 6.63 2.67
C ALA A 129 11.60 7.63 1.70
N ARG A 130 11.84 7.24 0.45
CA ARG A 130 12.33 8.14 -0.60
C ARG A 130 11.30 9.23 -0.95
N HIS A 131 10.02 8.89 -1.03
CA HIS A 131 8.95 9.87 -1.26
C HIS A 131 9.00 11.00 -0.23
N HIS A 132 9.25 10.72 1.04
CA HIS A 132 9.38 11.74 2.08
C HIS A 132 10.62 12.62 1.95
N SER A 133 11.71 12.15 1.36
CA SER A 133 12.91 12.97 1.13
C SER A 133 12.84 13.72 -0.20
N ASP A 134 12.33 13.09 -1.23
CA ASP A 134 12.40 13.55 -2.62
C ASP A 134 10.99 13.87 -3.18
N THR A 135 10.05 14.26 -2.33
CA THR A 135 8.63 14.48 -2.67
C THR A 135 8.47 15.33 -3.94
N ILE A 136 7.74 14.78 -4.93
CA ILE A 136 7.42 15.41 -6.22
C ILE A 136 8.67 15.65 -7.13
N ILE A 137 9.84 15.18 -6.77
CA ILE A 137 11.01 15.28 -7.65
C ILE A 137 10.89 14.21 -8.74
N VAL A 138 10.62 14.64 -9.97
CA VAL A 138 10.48 13.74 -11.13
C VAL A 138 11.77 12.95 -11.36
N GLY A 139 11.63 11.66 -11.58
CA GLY A 139 12.75 10.73 -11.76
C GLY A 139 13.36 10.21 -10.46
N ARG A 140 12.98 10.74 -9.29
CA ARG A 140 13.42 10.27 -7.98
C ARG A 140 12.28 9.76 -7.11
N ASP A 141 11.16 10.47 -7.06
CA ASP A 141 9.97 10.06 -6.35
C ASP A 141 9.19 9.04 -7.18
N ALA A 142 9.17 7.79 -6.72
CA ALA A 142 8.43 6.69 -7.37
C ALA A 142 6.91 6.77 -7.14
N GLU A 143 6.45 7.58 -6.17
CA GLU A 143 5.05 7.66 -5.74
C GLU A 143 4.28 8.83 -6.36
N ILE A 144 4.84 9.48 -7.40
CA ILE A 144 4.10 10.51 -8.13
C ILE A 144 2.90 9.88 -8.85
N ALA A 145 1.73 9.96 -8.23
CA ALA A 145 0.50 9.40 -8.77
C ALA A 145 0.03 10.15 -10.03
N PHE A 146 0.12 11.49 -10.03
CA PHE A 146 -0.40 12.35 -11.09
C PHE A 146 0.73 12.92 -11.95
N LYS A 147 1.08 12.17 -12.99
CA LYS A 147 2.04 12.62 -14.01
C LYS A 147 1.42 13.76 -14.83
N ARG A 148 2.21 14.77 -15.19
CA ARG A 148 1.73 15.87 -16.06
C ARG A 148 1.38 15.37 -17.47
N ASN A 149 0.37 15.99 -18.08
CA ASN A 149 -0.14 15.67 -19.42
C ASN A 149 -0.75 14.26 -19.55
N VAL A 150 -1.37 13.76 -18.48
CA VAL A 150 -2.16 12.53 -18.55
C VAL A 150 -3.61 12.87 -18.88
N PRO A 151 -4.27 12.16 -19.82
CA PRO A 151 -5.68 12.33 -20.11
C PRO A 151 -6.56 12.06 -18.90
N PHE A 152 -7.65 12.83 -18.72
CA PHE A 152 -8.53 12.74 -17.55
C PHE A 152 -9.05 11.32 -17.26
N TYR A 153 -9.37 10.54 -18.30
CA TYR A 153 -9.82 9.14 -18.11
C TYR A 153 -8.81 8.25 -17.39
N LYS A 154 -7.51 8.54 -17.52
CA LYS A 154 -6.47 7.78 -16.77
C LYS A 154 -6.53 8.06 -15.29
N TYR A 155 -6.83 9.29 -14.88
CA TYR A 155 -7.07 9.59 -13.46
C TYR A 155 -8.26 8.80 -12.93
N LEU A 156 -9.35 8.67 -13.70
CA LEU A 156 -10.50 7.85 -13.30
C LEU A 156 -10.14 6.37 -13.14
N LEU A 157 -9.26 5.84 -14.00
CA LEU A 157 -8.79 4.45 -13.87
C LEU A 157 -7.89 4.24 -12.63
N GLU A 158 -7.09 5.23 -12.27
CA GLU A 158 -6.26 5.18 -11.05
C GLU A 158 -7.13 5.24 -9.77
N LEU A 159 -8.28 5.94 -9.81
CA LEU A 159 -9.22 5.95 -8.67
C LEU A 159 -9.71 4.55 -8.25
N VAL A 160 -9.70 3.58 -9.16
CA VAL A 160 -10.12 2.20 -8.90
C VAL A 160 -8.94 1.22 -8.92
N SER A 161 -7.70 1.69 -8.80
CA SER A 161 -6.46 0.92 -8.79
C SER A 161 -6.30 -0.08 -9.97
N PHE A 162 -7.06 0.09 -11.04
CA PHE A 162 -7.06 -0.80 -12.18
C PHE A 162 -5.72 -0.79 -12.94
N GLY A 163 -5.06 0.39 -12.98
CA GLY A 163 -3.76 0.53 -13.62
C GLY A 163 -2.61 -0.06 -12.78
N ALA A 164 -2.67 0.13 -11.47
CA ALA A 164 -1.63 -0.30 -10.55
C ALA A 164 -1.60 -1.83 -10.33
N PHE A 165 -2.76 -2.47 -10.23
CA PHE A 165 -2.88 -3.89 -9.90
C PHE A 165 -2.05 -4.84 -10.80
N PRO A 166 -2.08 -4.76 -12.14
CA PRO A 166 -1.28 -5.65 -12.99
C PRO A 166 0.23 -5.43 -12.81
N ALA A 167 0.66 -4.18 -12.58
CA ALA A 167 2.06 -3.85 -12.37
C ALA A 167 2.57 -4.42 -11.04
N GLU A 168 1.81 -4.27 -9.97
CA GLU A 168 2.12 -4.82 -8.64
C GLU A 168 2.13 -6.35 -8.67
N LEU A 169 1.15 -6.99 -9.31
CA LEU A 169 1.12 -8.45 -9.46
C LEU A 169 2.36 -8.96 -10.22
N LYS A 170 2.74 -8.29 -11.31
CA LYS A 170 3.96 -8.60 -12.05
C LYS A 170 5.19 -8.46 -11.16
N GLN A 171 5.27 -7.41 -10.35
CA GLN A 171 6.36 -7.19 -9.40
C GLN A 171 6.43 -8.30 -8.34
N TRP A 172 5.29 -8.69 -7.75
CA TRP A 172 5.25 -9.82 -6.81
C TRP A 172 5.74 -11.11 -7.45
N MET A 173 5.32 -11.40 -8.70
CA MET A 173 5.83 -12.56 -9.43
C MET A 173 7.35 -12.48 -9.64
N GLN A 174 7.89 -11.35 -10.08
CA GLN A 174 9.33 -11.17 -10.26
C GLN A 174 10.08 -11.36 -8.93
N ASN A 175 9.63 -10.72 -7.87
CA ASN A 175 10.26 -10.81 -6.54
C ASN A 175 10.22 -12.24 -5.99
N ALA A 176 9.13 -12.99 -6.18
CA ALA A 176 9.01 -14.39 -5.76
C ALA A 176 10.10 -15.27 -6.37
N PHE A 177 10.55 -14.97 -7.60
CA PHE A 177 11.69 -15.61 -8.26
C PHE A 177 13.04 -14.95 -7.94
N GLY A 178 13.06 -13.95 -7.06
CA GLY A 178 14.28 -13.24 -6.67
C GLY A 178 14.78 -12.22 -7.71
N LYS A 179 13.91 -11.79 -8.62
CA LYS A 179 14.23 -10.79 -9.65
C LYS A 179 13.71 -9.43 -9.17
N MET A 180 14.62 -8.54 -8.79
CA MET A 180 14.30 -7.16 -8.44
C MET A 180 14.31 -6.29 -9.71
N THR A 181 13.33 -5.40 -9.83
CA THR A 181 13.29 -4.40 -10.92
C THR A 181 14.40 -3.37 -10.76
N ASP A 182 14.74 -2.65 -11.81
CA ASP A 182 15.78 -1.62 -11.72
C ASP A 182 15.34 -0.46 -10.83
N ASN A 183 14.05 -0.12 -10.83
CA ASN A 183 13.49 0.85 -9.89
C ASN A 183 13.70 0.41 -8.42
N GLN A 184 13.42 -0.86 -8.10
CA GLN A 184 13.65 -1.37 -6.74
C GLN A 184 15.13 -1.26 -6.35
N LYS A 185 16.05 -1.61 -7.26
CA LYS A 185 17.49 -1.54 -7.00
C LYS A 185 17.99 -0.12 -6.74
N ASP A 186 17.30 0.90 -7.26
CA ASP A 186 17.65 2.30 -7.07
C ASP A 186 17.40 2.82 -5.65
N PHE A 187 16.32 2.37 -5.01
CA PHE A 187 15.92 2.86 -3.68
C PHE A 187 15.92 1.82 -2.57
N GLN A 188 15.85 0.53 -2.89
CA GLN A 188 15.74 -0.53 -1.89
C GLN A 188 17.11 -1.15 -1.58
N PRO A 189 17.54 -1.23 -0.29
CA PRO A 189 18.79 -1.88 0.08
C PRO A 189 18.80 -3.38 -0.25
N ALA A 190 19.91 -3.86 -0.80
CA ALA A 190 20.03 -5.24 -1.28
C ALA A 190 19.82 -6.31 -0.18
N GLU A 191 20.16 -6.00 1.07
CA GLU A 191 19.94 -6.87 2.22
C GLU A 191 18.46 -7.17 2.46
N THR A 192 17.53 -6.32 1.98
CA THR A 192 16.08 -6.51 2.14
C THR A 192 15.45 -7.32 1.00
N TYR A 193 16.15 -7.61 -0.09
CA TYR A 193 15.62 -8.37 -1.23
C TYR A 193 15.13 -9.77 -0.84
N ARG A 194 15.79 -10.39 0.14
CA ARG A 194 15.35 -11.67 0.68
C ARG A 194 13.96 -11.57 1.32
N ILE A 195 13.67 -10.47 2.00
CA ILE A 195 12.37 -10.22 2.63
C ILE A 195 11.31 -10.04 1.57
N SER A 196 11.54 -9.17 0.57
CA SER A 196 10.64 -8.99 -0.58
C SER A 196 10.30 -10.29 -1.28
N LYS A 197 11.32 -11.16 -1.49
CA LYS A 197 11.12 -12.48 -2.09
C LYS A 197 10.15 -13.34 -1.29
N TRP A 198 10.31 -13.43 0.02
CA TRP A 198 9.46 -14.26 0.85
C TRP A 198 8.08 -13.66 1.05
N ALA A 199 7.96 -12.34 1.25
CA ALA A 199 6.67 -11.65 1.33
C ALA A 199 5.84 -11.88 0.06
N SER A 200 6.45 -11.70 -1.11
CA SER A 200 5.79 -11.93 -2.40
C SER A 200 5.35 -13.38 -2.57
N ARG A 201 6.14 -14.35 -2.13
CA ARG A 201 5.74 -15.77 -2.15
C ARG A 201 4.53 -16.04 -1.28
N VAL A 202 4.51 -15.52 -0.05
CA VAL A 202 3.38 -15.68 0.86
C VAL A 202 2.13 -15.05 0.27
N TYR A 203 2.22 -13.82 -0.25
CA TYR A 203 1.10 -13.12 -0.84
C TYR A 203 0.55 -13.83 -2.08
N LEU A 204 1.41 -14.27 -2.98
CA LEU A 204 0.99 -15.06 -4.14
C LEU A 204 0.37 -16.40 -3.73
N SER A 205 0.90 -17.06 -2.70
CA SER A 205 0.32 -18.31 -2.18
C SER A 205 -1.10 -18.10 -1.64
N ILE A 206 -1.35 -16.98 -0.96
CA ILE A 206 -2.71 -16.63 -0.49
C ILE A 206 -3.65 -16.41 -1.68
N LEU A 207 -3.22 -15.66 -2.71
CA LEU A 207 -4.04 -15.45 -3.91
C LEU A 207 -4.32 -16.75 -4.65
N ILE A 208 -3.30 -17.59 -4.85
CA ILE A 208 -3.45 -18.89 -5.50
C ILE A 208 -4.42 -19.80 -4.72
N ALA A 209 -4.28 -19.84 -3.39
CA ALA A 209 -5.18 -20.59 -2.53
C ALA A 209 -6.62 -20.06 -2.63
N THR A 210 -6.82 -18.74 -2.69
CA THR A 210 -8.14 -18.14 -2.86
C THR A 210 -8.76 -18.50 -4.20
N VAL A 211 -8.00 -18.45 -5.29
CA VAL A 211 -8.45 -18.90 -6.62
C VAL A 211 -8.81 -20.38 -6.61
N PHE A 212 -7.97 -21.21 -5.99
CA PHE A 212 -8.21 -22.64 -5.88
C PHE A 212 -9.50 -22.96 -5.09
N VAL A 213 -9.72 -22.29 -3.96
CA VAL A 213 -10.96 -22.43 -3.17
C VAL A 213 -12.17 -22.00 -4.01
N SER A 214 -12.11 -20.84 -4.69
CA SER A 214 -13.16 -20.35 -5.57
C SER A 214 -13.51 -21.37 -6.67
N TRP A 215 -12.50 -21.98 -7.26
CA TRP A 215 -12.69 -23.03 -8.27
C TRP A 215 -13.35 -24.29 -7.71
N GLN A 216 -12.90 -24.76 -6.54
CA GLN A 216 -13.45 -25.95 -5.88
C GLN A 216 -14.92 -25.80 -5.49
N ILE A 217 -15.30 -24.66 -4.90
CA ILE A 217 -16.68 -24.40 -4.51
C ILE A 217 -17.55 -23.82 -5.64
N LYS A 218 -16.95 -23.61 -6.82
CA LYS A 218 -17.62 -23.01 -8.00
C LYS A 218 -18.30 -21.68 -7.70
N SER A 219 -17.67 -20.87 -6.84
CA SER A 219 -18.17 -19.56 -6.43
C SER A 219 -17.08 -18.49 -6.56
N PHE A 220 -17.45 -17.32 -7.04
CA PHE A 220 -16.59 -16.14 -7.10
C PHE A 220 -16.43 -15.44 -5.76
N GLU A 221 -17.23 -15.84 -4.78
CA GLU A 221 -17.33 -15.18 -3.47
C GLU A 221 -15.98 -15.08 -2.73
N PRO A 222 -15.13 -16.12 -2.64
CA PRO A 222 -13.82 -15.99 -1.96
C PRO A 222 -12.93 -14.90 -2.54
N LEU A 223 -12.97 -14.69 -3.85
CA LEU A 223 -12.22 -13.62 -4.51
C LEU A 223 -12.76 -12.22 -4.13
N MET A 224 -14.06 -12.11 -3.88
CA MET A 224 -14.68 -10.88 -3.42
C MET A 224 -14.27 -10.51 -1.99
N PHE A 225 -13.78 -11.48 -1.19
CA PHE A 225 -13.23 -11.25 0.15
C PHE A 225 -11.71 -11.05 0.14
N ILE A 226 -10.99 -11.68 -0.79
CA ILE A 226 -9.52 -11.66 -0.82
C ILE A 226 -9.05 -11.39 -2.26
N GLY A 227 -8.23 -10.37 -2.43
CA GLY A 227 -7.67 -9.96 -3.73
C GLY A 227 -8.48 -8.86 -4.40
N LEU A 228 -9.72 -9.11 -4.80
CA LEU A 228 -10.55 -8.10 -5.46
C LEU A 228 -10.88 -6.87 -4.59
N PRO A 229 -11.02 -6.95 -3.25
CA PRO A 229 -11.25 -5.75 -2.45
C PRO A 229 -10.14 -4.71 -2.54
N SER A 230 -8.91 -5.14 -2.84
CA SER A 230 -7.80 -4.23 -3.13
C SER A 230 -8.04 -3.36 -4.38
N ILE A 231 -8.95 -3.77 -5.26
CA ILE A 231 -9.32 -3.05 -6.48
C ILE A 231 -10.59 -2.23 -6.23
N TYR A 232 -11.70 -2.90 -5.88
CA TYR A 232 -12.99 -2.23 -5.79
C TYR A 232 -13.19 -1.40 -4.52
N GLY A 233 -12.35 -1.60 -3.49
CA GLY A 233 -12.43 -0.90 -2.21
C GLY A 233 -11.39 0.21 -2.00
N HIS A 234 -10.47 0.42 -2.94
CA HIS A 234 -9.34 1.34 -2.77
C HIS A 234 -9.56 2.74 -3.38
N TRP A 235 -10.69 2.99 -3.97
CA TRP A 235 -10.99 4.21 -4.72
C TRP A 235 -11.17 5.49 -3.88
N PHE A 236 -11.35 5.37 -2.55
CA PHE A 236 -11.47 6.52 -1.67
C PHE A 236 -10.14 7.14 -1.20
N VAL A 237 -9.01 6.54 -1.52
CA VAL A 237 -7.71 6.96 -0.96
C VAL A 237 -7.00 8.00 -1.82
N VAL A 238 -7.48 8.26 -3.02
CA VAL A 238 -6.86 9.22 -3.95
C VAL A 238 -7.46 10.63 -3.83
N VAL A 239 -8.29 10.87 -2.82
CA VAL A 239 -8.90 12.20 -2.59
C VAL A 239 -8.28 12.83 -1.32
#